data_316c7a1b46c155ca020120368baabe21
#
_entry.id   316c7a1b46c155ca020120368baabe21
#
_cell.length_a   1.000
_cell.length_b   1.000
_cell.length_c   1.000
_cell.angle_alpha   90.00
_cell.angle_beta   90.00
_cell.angle_gamma   90.00
#
_symmetry.space_group_name_H-M   'P 1'
#
loop_
_entity.id
_entity.type
_entity.pdbx_description
1 polymer ?
#
loop_
_entity_poly.entity_id
_entity_poly.type
_entity_poly.pdbx_seq_one_letter_code
_entity_poly.pdbx_strand_id
1 'polypeptide(L)'
;PYFHSKDQDFVLGVSLGVTIQAEEKTYSQEIIIPVVAIECKTYIERNMLDSCSGTASRIKSAMPYCIYIVASEYMKLKDELPELSNINEIYILCKASNSERLKNRKDNLDPHKIDEVLIIDLFNKIKGHLNSIWWQPSKALETGKIINRP
;
A
#
# COMPACT_ATOMS: atom_id res chain seq x y z
N PRO A 1 21.97 -0.48 -15.78
CA PRO A 1 20.72 -1.14 -15.51
C PRO A 1 19.68 -0.08 -15.20
N TYR A 2 18.64 -0.02 -16.07
CA TYR A 2 17.51 0.88 -15.84
C TYR A 2 16.59 0.21 -14.83
N PHE A 3 16.50 0.74 -13.62
CA PHE A 3 15.46 0.38 -12.68
C PHE A 3 14.18 1.05 -13.16
N HIS A 4 13.24 0.28 -13.71
CA HIS A 4 11.88 0.75 -13.87
C HIS A 4 11.23 0.83 -12.49
N SER A 5 11.28 1.99 -11.85
CA SER A 5 10.44 2.25 -10.69
C SER A 5 9.00 2.42 -11.19
N LYS A 6 8.08 1.58 -10.74
CA LYS A 6 6.67 1.86 -10.90
C LYS A 6 6.30 2.80 -9.76
N ASP A 7 5.93 4.03 -10.11
CA ASP A 7 5.47 4.99 -9.13
C ASP A 7 4.21 4.48 -8.45
N GLN A 8 4.18 4.57 -7.12
CA GLN A 8 2.99 4.33 -6.30
C GLN A 8 2.37 5.69 -6.01
N ASP A 9 1.04 5.74 -5.85
CA ASP A 9 0.34 6.99 -5.58
C ASP A 9 0.78 7.61 -4.24
N PHE A 10 1.11 6.74 -3.27
CA PHE A 10 1.62 7.18 -1.98
C PHE A 10 2.60 6.17 -1.41
N VAL A 11 3.78 6.64 -0.97
CA VAL A 11 4.81 5.82 -0.33
C VAL A 11 5.32 6.50 0.93
N LEU A 12 5.33 5.76 2.04
CA LEU A 12 6.13 6.08 3.21
C LEU A 12 7.33 5.15 3.29
N GLY A 13 8.51 5.71 3.51
CA GLY A 13 9.74 4.92 3.53
C GLY A 13 10.90 5.66 4.16
N VAL A 14 12.03 4.97 4.17
CA VAL A 14 13.33 5.52 4.59
C VAL A 14 14.14 5.83 3.33
N SER A 15 14.70 7.01 3.27
CA SER A 15 15.64 7.37 2.21
C SER A 15 17.05 6.89 2.56
N LEU A 16 17.67 6.19 1.63
CA LEU A 16 19.05 5.71 1.72
C LEU A 16 19.89 6.32 0.61
N GLY A 17 20.85 7.17 1.00
CA GLY A 17 21.87 7.68 0.08
C GLY A 17 22.93 6.61 -0.17
N VAL A 18 23.09 6.17 -1.41
CA VAL A 18 24.17 5.27 -1.84
C VAL A 18 25.18 6.04 -2.67
N THR A 19 26.43 6.05 -2.24
CA THR A 19 27.55 6.63 -2.99
C THR A 19 28.52 5.52 -3.36
N ILE A 20 28.74 5.37 -4.66
CA ILE A 20 29.71 4.40 -5.21
C ILE A 20 30.85 5.19 -5.80
N GLN A 21 32.06 4.92 -5.33
CA GLN A 21 33.30 5.48 -5.87
C GLN A 21 33.99 4.39 -6.69
N ALA A 22 34.15 4.65 -7.98
CA ALA A 22 34.82 3.74 -8.89
C ALA A 22 35.87 4.54 -9.69
N GLU A 23 37.12 4.23 -9.46
CA GLU A 23 38.29 4.95 -10.02
C GLU A 23 38.19 6.47 -9.76
N GLU A 24 38.06 7.27 -10.83
CA GLU A 24 37.97 8.73 -10.73
C GLU A 24 36.52 9.26 -10.74
N LYS A 25 35.50 8.35 -10.72
CA LYS A 25 34.09 8.74 -10.81
C LYS A 25 33.33 8.39 -9.54
N THR A 26 32.55 9.34 -9.07
CA THR A 26 31.65 9.16 -7.94
C THR A 26 30.20 9.18 -8.47
N TYR A 27 29.44 8.14 -8.14
CA TYR A 27 28.03 8.03 -8.45
C TYR A 27 27.24 8.08 -7.14
N SER A 28 26.30 9.01 -7.03
CA SER A 28 25.43 9.11 -5.88
C SER A 28 23.99 8.90 -6.32
N GLN A 29 23.26 8.05 -5.63
CA GLN A 29 21.85 7.78 -5.87
C GLN A 29 21.10 7.71 -4.55
N GLU A 30 19.92 8.29 -4.52
CA GLU A 30 18.98 8.15 -3.42
C GLU A 30 18.00 7.01 -3.72
N ILE A 31 17.84 6.09 -2.78
CA ILE A 31 16.94 4.94 -2.88
C ILE A 31 15.91 5.06 -1.76
N ILE A 32 14.63 4.98 -2.09
CA ILE A 32 13.56 4.92 -1.11
C ILE A 32 13.30 3.45 -0.78
N ILE A 33 13.43 3.11 0.50
CA ILE A 33 13.06 1.80 1.04
C ILE A 33 11.61 1.91 1.52
N PRO A 34 10.63 1.35 0.79
CA PRO A 34 9.23 1.51 1.15
C PRO A 34 8.89 0.68 2.40
N VAL A 35 8.15 1.29 3.30
CA VAL A 35 7.58 0.68 4.50
C VAL A 35 6.07 0.53 4.36
N VAL A 36 5.43 1.51 3.73
CA VAL A 36 4.03 1.52 3.37
C VAL A 36 3.93 1.97 1.92
N ALA A 37 3.17 1.25 1.12
CA ALA A 37 2.82 1.63 -0.24
C ALA A 37 1.30 1.59 -0.39
N ILE A 38 0.71 2.65 -0.92
CA ILE A 38 -0.72 2.76 -1.13
C ILE A 38 -0.97 3.06 -2.61
N GLU A 39 -1.85 2.29 -3.20
CA GLU A 39 -2.38 2.51 -4.54
C GLU A 39 -3.81 3.01 -4.44
N CYS A 40 -4.11 4.17 -5.03
CA CYS A 40 -5.43 4.77 -5.03
C CYS A 40 -6.17 4.47 -6.34
N LYS A 41 -7.45 4.11 -6.24
CA LYS A 41 -8.29 3.80 -7.41
C LYS A 41 -9.68 4.44 -7.25
N THR A 42 -10.24 4.93 -8.35
CA THR A 42 -11.65 5.32 -8.35
C THR A 42 -12.56 4.11 -8.20
N TYR A 43 -12.21 2.99 -8.78
CA TYR A 43 -12.87 1.69 -8.55
C TYR A 43 -11.86 0.58 -8.73
N ILE A 44 -12.09 -0.56 -8.08
CA ILE A 44 -11.26 -1.74 -8.25
C ILE A 44 -12.03 -2.81 -9.02
N GLU A 45 -11.41 -3.33 -10.09
CA GLU A 45 -11.86 -4.46 -10.90
C GLU A 45 -10.74 -5.48 -11.05
N ARG A 46 -11.03 -6.64 -11.65
CA ARG A 46 -10.13 -7.79 -11.77
C ARG A 46 -8.74 -7.40 -12.30
N ASN A 47 -8.66 -6.73 -13.45
CA ASN A 47 -7.37 -6.38 -14.04
C ASN A 47 -6.54 -5.45 -13.14
N MET A 48 -7.21 -4.55 -12.42
CA MET A 48 -6.57 -3.66 -11.46
C MET A 48 -6.09 -4.44 -10.22
N LEU A 49 -6.91 -5.38 -9.73
CA LEU A 49 -6.53 -6.27 -8.64
C LEU A 49 -5.29 -7.09 -9.00
N ASP A 50 -5.26 -7.71 -10.18
CA ASP A 50 -4.13 -8.49 -10.68
C ASP A 50 -2.86 -7.63 -10.78
N SER A 51 -2.99 -6.40 -11.30
CA SER A 51 -1.88 -5.44 -11.38
C SER A 51 -1.35 -5.05 -10.00
N CYS A 52 -2.24 -4.75 -9.05
CA CYS A 52 -1.89 -4.42 -7.67
C CYS A 52 -1.24 -5.61 -6.96
N SER A 53 -1.76 -6.83 -7.15
CA SER A 53 -1.20 -8.07 -6.60
C SER A 53 0.22 -8.31 -7.11
N GLY A 54 0.44 -8.16 -8.43
CA GLY A 54 1.78 -8.28 -9.01
C GLY A 54 2.76 -7.22 -8.48
N THR A 55 2.28 -6.01 -8.25
CA THR A 55 3.10 -4.93 -7.65
C THR A 55 3.41 -5.21 -6.19
N ALA A 56 2.42 -5.62 -5.39
CA ALA A 56 2.59 -6.01 -4.01
C ALA A 56 3.62 -7.14 -3.87
N SER A 57 3.54 -8.16 -4.74
CA SER A 57 4.49 -9.28 -4.76
C SER A 57 5.93 -8.82 -5.03
N ARG A 58 6.14 -7.92 -6.00
CA ARG A 58 7.47 -7.37 -6.29
C ARG A 58 8.03 -6.55 -5.14
N ILE A 59 7.23 -5.67 -4.55
CA ILE A 59 7.64 -4.84 -3.41
C ILE A 59 7.99 -5.74 -2.23
N LYS A 60 7.15 -6.70 -1.87
CA LYS A 60 7.38 -7.60 -0.72
C LYS A 60 8.54 -8.57 -0.92
N SER A 61 8.85 -8.95 -2.15
CA SER A 61 10.05 -9.75 -2.44
C SER A 61 11.34 -8.99 -2.11
N ALA A 62 11.37 -7.68 -2.35
CA ALA A 62 12.50 -6.82 -2.01
C ALA A 62 12.44 -6.33 -0.56
N MET A 63 11.24 -5.99 -0.07
CA MET A 63 10.98 -5.39 1.23
C MET A 63 9.85 -6.14 1.96
N PRO A 64 10.14 -7.27 2.61
CA PRO A 64 9.12 -8.13 3.24
C PRO A 64 8.28 -7.43 4.33
N TYR A 65 8.80 -6.35 4.91
CA TYR A 65 8.11 -5.55 5.94
C TYR A 65 7.21 -4.47 5.37
N CYS A 66 7.26 -4.21 4.06
CA CYS A 66 6.36 -3.25 3.45
C CYS A 66 4.93 -3.75 3.47
N ILE A 67 3.98 -2.95 3.99
CA ILE A 67 2.57 -3.21 3.76
C ILE A 67 2.13 -2.52 2.47
N TYR A 68 1.36 -3.26 1.67
CA TYR A 68 0.78 -2.78 0.43
C TYR A 68 -0.74 -2.70 0.57
N ILE A 69 -1.28 -1.51 0.42
CA ILE A 69 -2.69 -1.20 0.63
C ILE A 69 -3.28 -0.67 -0.68
N VAL A 70 -4.50 -1.10 -1.00
CA VAL A 70 -5.30 -0.52 -2.08
C VAL A 70 -6.45 0.28 -1.46
N ALA A 71 -6.50 1.57 -1.75
CA ALA A 71 -7.59 2.46 -1.36
C ALA A 71 -8.44 2.76 -2.59
N SER A 72 -9.62 2.16 -2.68
CA SER A 72 -10.57 2.35 -3.78
C SER A 72 -11.83 3.04 -3.31
N GLU A 73 -12.37 3.98 -4.09
CA GLU A 73 -13.67 4.56 -3.77
C GLU A 73 -14.80 3.54 -3.93
N TYR A 74 -14.81 2.77 -5.04
CA TYR A 74 -15.89 1.86 -5.40
C TYR A 74 -15.38 0.45 -5.72
N MET A 75 -16.27 -0.53 -5.61
CA MET A 75 -15.99 -1.94 -5.92
C MET A 75 -16.66 -2.37 -7.24
N LYS A 76 -15.91 -3.13 -8.05
CA LYS A 76 -16.40 -3.81 -9.26
C LYS A 76 -15.97 -5.28 -9.29
N LEU A 77 -15.46 -5.81 -8.18
CA LEU A 77 -15.12 -7.23 -8.00
C LEU A 77 -16.40 -8.04 -7.77
N LYS A 78 -16.40 -9.32 -8.18
CA LYS A 78 -17.50 -10.26 -8.02
C LYS A 78 -17.03 -11.59 -7.42
N ASP A 79 -16.30 -12.35 -8.24
CA ASP A 79 -15.89 -13.73 -7.91
C ASP A 79 -14.38 -13.88 -7.74
N GLU A 80 -13.65 -12.76 -7.66
CA GLU A 80 -12.21 -12.73 -7.41
C GLU A 80 -11.91 -13.10 -5.95
N LEU A 81 -10.71 -13.64 -5.73
CA LEU A 81 -10.21 -14.02 -4.39
C LEU A 81 -9.02 -13.11 -3.99
N PRO A 82 -9.29 -11.87 -3.55
CA PRO A 82 -8.23 -10.93 -3.16
C PRO A 82 -7.33 -11.48 -2.04
N GLU A 83 -7.85 -12.37 -1.21
CA GLU A 83 -7.17 -13.03 -0.10
C GLU A 83 -5.96 -13.87 -0.54
N LEU A 84 -5.93 -14.31 -1.80
CA LEU A 84 -4.81 -15.05 -2.38
C LEU A 84 -3.68 -14.13 -2.87
N SER A 85 -3.89 -12.81 -2.82
CA SER A 85 -2.88 -11.82 -3.21
C SER A 85 -1.93 -11.49 -2.05
N ASN A 86 -0.82 -10.81 -2.39
CA ASN A 86 0.10 -10.24 -1.40
C ASN A 86 -0.30 -8.83 -0.93
N ILE A 87 -1.51 -8.39 -1.25
CA ILE A 87 -2.08 -7.13 -0.77
C ILE A 87 -2.46 -7.31 0.71
N ASN A 88 -2.09 -6.35 1.55
CA ASN A 88 -2.41 -6.43 2.98
C ASN A 88 -3.85 -6.05 3.28
N GLU A 89 -4.36 -5.00 2.63
CA GLU A 89 -5.72 -4.48 2.82
C GLU A 89 -6.24 -3.88 1.52
N ILE A 90 -7.54 -4.02 1.30
CA ILE A 90 -8.26 -3.34 0.23
C ILE A 90 -9.44 -2.60 0.87
N TYR A 91 -9.42 -1.26 0.79
CA TYR A 91 -10.48 -0.41 1.29
C TYR A 91 -11.44 -0.04 0.16
N ILE A 92 -12.75 -0.12 0.43
CA ILE A 92 -13.81 0.43 -0.44
C ILE A 92 -14.42 1.61 0.28
N LEU A 93 -13.83 2.78 0.06
CA LEU A 93 -14.03 3.98 0.87
C LEU A 93 -15.46 4.51 0.87
N CYS A 94 -16.20 4.33 -0.23
CA CYS A 94 -17.60 4.75 -0.32
C CYS A 94 -18.60 3.65 0.04
N LYS A 95 -18.14 2.43 0.38
CA LYS A 95 -18.98 1.26 0.67
C LYS A 95 -20.05 0.99 -0.39
N ALA A 96 -19.74 1.28 -1.66
CA ALA A 96 -20.67 1.20 -2.78
C ALA A 96 -20.01 0.53 -3.99
N SER A 97 -20.84 -0.02 -4.86
CA SER A 97 -20.41 -0.60 -6.13
C SER A 97 -20.19 0.49 -7.19
N ASN A 98 -19.35 0.17 -8.18
CA ASN A 98 -19.17 1.06 -9.35
C ASN A 98 -20.47 1.18 -10.18
N SER A 99 -21.36 0.17 -10.13
CA SER A 99 -22.69 0.23 -10.79
C SER A 99 -23.57 1.30 -10.15
N GLU A 100 -23.59 1.40 -8.81
CA GLU A 100 -24.32 2.43 -8.09
C GLU A 100 -23.75 3.83 -8.39
N ARG A 101 -22.42 3.95 -8.42
CA ARG A 101 -21.75 5.20 -8.85
C ARG A 101 -22.21 5.66 -10.23
N LEU A 102 -22.22 4.76 -11.22
CA LEU A 102 -22.63 5.07 -12.59
C LEU A 102 -24.12 5.45 -12.67
N LYS A 103 -24.97 4.78 -11.88
CA LYS A 103 -26.38 5.11 -11.77
C LYS A 103 -26.59 6.51 -11.19
N ASN A 104 -25.98 6.83 -10.05
CA ASN A 104 -26.05 8.14 -9.43
C ASN A 104 -25.61 9.25 -10.40
N ARG A 105 -24.49 9.01 -11.11
CA ARG A 105 -24.01 9.97 -12.12
C ARG A 105 -24.99 10.18 -13.27
N LYS A 106 -25.66 9.11 -13.74
CA LYS A 106 -26.68 9.20 -14.80
C LYS A 106 -27.91 9.96 -14.33
N ASP A 107 -28.30 9.74 -13.07
CA ASP A 107 -29.50 10.34 -12.47
C ASP A 107 -29.21 11.73 -11.87
N ASN A 108 -28.00 12.29 -12.09
CA ASN A 108 -27.51 13.56 -11.52
C ASN A 108 -27.65 13.65 -10.00
N LEU A 109 -27.47 12.52 -9.30
CA LEU A 109 -27.43 12.46 -7.85
C LEU A 109 -26.02 12.76 -7.32
N ASP A 110 -25.97 13.19 -6.07
CA ASP A 110 -24.69 13.42 -5.39
C ASP A 110 -23.84 12.14 -5.32
N PRO A 111 -22.50 12.27 -5.46
CA PRO A 111 -21.61 11.13 -5.30
C PRO A 111 -21.68 10.56 -3.87
N HIS A 112 -21.43 9.26 -3.73
CA HIS A 112 -21.30 8.64 -2.42
C HIS A 112 -20.17 9.32 -1.62
N LYS A 113 -20.44 9.56 -0.36
CA LYS A 113 -19.43 10.10 0.55
C LYS A 113 -18.40 9.03 0.94
N ILE A 114 -17.17 9.45 1.12
CA ILE A 114 -16.14 8.61 1.72
C ILE A 114 -16.51 8.38 3.19
N ASP A 115 -16.41 7.12 3.63
CA ASP A 115 -16.67 6.73 5.02
C ASP A 115 -15.47 7.12 5.90
N GLU A 116 -15.70 8.06 6.82
CA GLU A 116 -14.68 8.57 7.73
C GLU A 116 -14.10 7.48 8.64
N VAL A 117 -14.89 6.47 9.00
CA VAL A 117 -14.43 5.37 9.85
C VAL A 117 -13.36 4.55 9.13
N LEU A 118 -13.51 4.32 7.82
CA LEU A 118 -12.50 3.63 7.01
C LEU A 118 -11.22 4.44 6.87
N ILE A 119 -11.31 5.77 6.78
CA ILE A 119 -10.12 6.63 6.75
C ILE A 119 -9.37 6.57 8.08
N ILE A 120 -10.09 6.60 9.20
CA ILE A 120 -9.49 6.46 10.53
C ILE A 120 -8.85 5.08 10.70
N ASP A 121 -9.50 4.03 10.24
CA ASP A 121 -8.96 2.67 10.26
C ASP A 121 -7.68 2.55 9.43
N LEU A 122 -7.68 3.04 8.19
CA LEU A 122 -6.50 3.11 7.33
C LEU A 122 -5.34 3.85 8.01
N PHE A 123 -5.62 5.01 8.61
CA PHE A 123 -4.61 5.77 9.35
C PHE A 123 -4.04 4.98 10.53
N ASN A 124 -4.91 4.34 11.32
CA ASN A 124 -4.49 3.54 12.47
C ASN A 124 -3.69 2.30 12.05
N LYS A 125 -4.05 1.67 10.95
CA LYS A 125 -3.30 0.55 10.36
C LYS A 125 -1.87 0.98 10.00
N ILE A 126 -1.72 2.11 9.30
CA ILE A 126 -0.41 2.67 8.94
C ILE A 126 0.39 3.00 10.19
N LYS A 127 -0.21 3.73 11.14
CA LYS A 127 0.43 4.12 12.41
C LYS A 127 0.87 2.90 13.21
N GLY A 128 0.00 1.90 13.33
CA GLY A 128 0.31 0.63 14.02
C GLY A 128 1.49 -0.09 13.38
N HIS A 129 1.50 -0.18 12.04
CA HIS A 129 2.59 -0.78 11.30
C HIS A 129 3.91 -0.05 11.51
N LEU A 130 3.94 1.27 11.34
CA LEU A 130 5.14 2.10 11.56
C LEU A 130 5.70 1.95 12.97
N ASN A 131 4.86 1.76 13.98
CA ASN A 131 5.28 1.55 15.36
C ASN A 131 5.80 0.13 15.62
N SER A 132 5.46 -0.85 14.79
CA SER A 132 5.79 -2.27 14.99
C SER A 132 7.05 -2.73 14.27
N ILE A 133 7.46 -2.05 13.21
CA ILE A 133 8.57 -2.51 12.34
C ILE A 133 9.97 -2.23 12.89
N TRP A 134 10.10 -1.25 13.78
CA TRP A 134 11.39 -0.85 14.32
C TRP A 134 11.81 -1.74 15.49
N TRP A 135 13.07 -2.15 15.46
CA TRP A 135 13.66 -2.88 16.57
C TRP A 135 13.68 -2.05 17.85
N GLN A 136 13.02 -2.55 18.89
CA GLN A 136 12.92 -1.92 20.21
C GLN A 136 13.37 -2.94 21.26
N PRO A 137 14.66 -2.95 21.67
CA PRO A 137 15.18 -3.92 22.61
C PRO A 137 14.45 -3.96 23.95
N SER A 138 14.10 -2.81 24.52
CA SER A 138 13.34 -2.71 25.76
C SER A 138 11.99 -3.39 25.66
N LYS A 139 11.25 -3.12 24.58
CA LYS A 139 9.94 -3.72 24.33
C LYS A 139 10.01 -5.24 24.11
N ALA A 140 11.10 -5.73 23.53
CA ALA A 140 11.31 -7.16 23.36
C ALA A 140 11.49 -7.86 24.72
N LEU A 141 12.17 -7.22 25.68
CA LEU A 141 12.33 -7.75 27.04
C LEU A 141 11.01 -7.71 27.82
N GLU A 142 10.19 -6.68 27.65
CA GLU A 142 8.88 -6.57 28.28
C GLU A 142 7.88 -7.61 27.75
N THR A 143 7.83 -7.80 26.43
CA THR A 143 6.84 -8.67 25.77
C THR A 143 7.31 -10.11 25.57
N GLY A 144 8.61 -10.38 25.72
CA GLY A 144 9.22 -11.67 25.41
C GLY A 144 9.24 -12.02 23.91
N LYS A 145 9.01 -11.02 23.02
CA LYS A 145 8.97 -11.21 21.57
C LYS A 145 9.99 -10.33 20.87
N ILE A 146 10.88 -10.94 20.10
CA ILE A 146 11.88 -10.24 19.27
C ILE A 146 11.27 -9.80 17.93
N ILE A 147 10.43 -10.63 17.34
CA ILE A 147 9.75 -10.35 16.06
C ILE A 147 8.25 -10.43 16.26
N ASN A 148 7.55 -9.40 15.87
CA ASN A 148 6.11 -9.35 15.80
C ASN A 148 5.72 -8.92 14.39
N ARG A 149 5.49 -9.89 13.49
CA ARG A 149 5.04 -9.62 12.12
C ARG A 149 3.53 -9.42 12.11
N PRO A 150 3.04 -8.43 11.34
CA PRO A 150 1.60 -8.23 11.12
C PRO A 150 1.00 -9.37 10.30
#